data_b12b420151fd31c015f7565107134728
#
_entry.id   b12b420151fd31c015f7565107134728
#
_cell.length_a   1.000
_cell.length_b   1.000
_cell.length_c   1.000
_cell.angle_alpha   90.00
_cell.angle_beta   90.00
_cell.angle_gamma   90.00
#
_symmetry.space_group_name_H-M   'P 1'
#
loop_
_entity.id
_entity.type
_entity.pdbx_description
1 polymer ?
#
loop_
_entity_poly.entity_id
_entity_poly.type
_entity_poly.pdbx_seq_one_letter_code
_entity_poly.pdbx_strand_id
1 'polypeptide(L)'
;MLDSDLCWQAVCTRDAAQDGRFVFAVRSTGVYCRPNCPARRPRRENVSFYIDADAAAAAGFRPCKRCSPQGQSPAEQLDALVVAACELLSNSEQPLTLAQLAARIGLSASHLTRAFKARTGLTPKAWTAAQRRARLEQQLPTADSVLDAALSAGYSGTRALYQQPTPLSPAQRRKQAAGEQLRYSIAPCPLGHLLLASSAKGICALLFGDAPDALRGELQQRFAAAELRVDDTGLGEALRQVLTQLREPQRATQLPLDIRGTAFQQQVWRALQQI
;
A
#
# COMPACT_ATOMS: atom_id res chain seq x y z
N MET A 1 -20.32 -32.58 -1.97
CA MET A 1 -21.65 -32.24 -1.41
C MET A 1 -21.47 -31.02 -0.52
N LEU A 2 -22.32 -29.99 -0.65
CA LEU A 2 -22.26 -28.80 0.19
C LEU A 2 -22.72 -29.15 1.61
N ASP A 3 -21.91 -28.80 2.62
CA ASP A 3 -22.34 -28.87 4.02
C ASP A 3 -23.25 -27.67 4.31
N SER A 4 -24.54 -27.97 4.55
CA SER A 4 -25.57 -26.96 4.74
C SER A 4 -25.37 -26.11 6.00
N ASP A 5 -24.72 -26.64 7.04
CA ASP A 5 -24.52 -25.93 8.29
C ASP A 5 -23.32 -24.98 8.17
N LEU A 6 -22.23 -25.41 7.53
CA LEU A 6 -21.09 -24.54 7.20
C LEU A 6 -21.51 -23.43 6.25
N CYS A 7 -22.29 -23.74 5.20
CA CYS A 7 -22.83 -22.73 4.29
C CYS A 7 -23.72 -21.71 5.01
N TRP A 8 -24.57 -22.18 5.95
CA TRP A 8 -25.42 -21.29 6.74
C TRP A 8 -24.61 -20.37 7.65
N GLN A 9 -23.57 -20.91 8.28
CA GLN A 9 -22.66 -20.11 9.12
C GLN A 9 -22.00 -19.01 8.29
N ALA A 10 -21.51 -19.32 7.09
CA ALA A 10 -20.93 -18.35 6.17
C ALA A 10 -21.93 -17.24 5.77
N VAL A 11 -23.20 -17.58 5.54
CA VAL A 11 -24.27 -16.60 5.29
C VAL A 11 -24.54 -15.75 6.53
N CYS A 12 -24.52 -16.34 7.72
CA CYS A 12 -24.72 -15.64 8.99
C CYS A 12 -23.60 -14.64 9.28
N THR A 13 -22.36 -14.98 9.01
CA THR A 13 -21.18 -14.13 9.21
C THR A 13 -20.89 -13.22 8.02
N ARG A 14 -21.57 -13.40 6.89
CA ARG A 14 -21.30 -12.74 5.61
C ARG A 14 -19.85 -12.94 5.17
N ASP A 15 -19.39 -14.16 5.24
CA ASP A 15 -18.03 -14.52 4.97
C ASP A 15 -17.67 -14.31 3.49
N ALA A 16 -16.85 -13.28 3.21
CA ALA A 16 -16.41 -12.97 1.85
C ALA A 16 -15.43 -14.02 1.29
N ALA A 17 -14.76 -14.81 2.14
CA ALA A 17 -13.86 -15.86 1.69
C ALA A 17 -14.61 -17.07 1.07
N GLN A 18 -15.91 -17.16 1.31
CA GLN A 18 -16.78 -18.18 0.71
C GLN A 18 -17.46 -17.70 -0.57
N ASP A 19 -17.21 -16.48 -1.01
CA ASP A 19 -17.74 -15.96 -2.27
C ASP A 19 -17.19 -16.75 -3.46
N GLY A 20 -18.06 -17.07 -4.40
CA GLY A 20 -17.72 -17.94 -5.56
C GLY A 20 -17.68 -19.44 -5.28
N ARG A 21 -17.76 -19.89 -4.00
CA ARG A 21 -17.78 -21.32 -3.64
C ARG A 21 -19.18 -21.93 -3.62
N PHE A 22 -20.19 -21.13 -3.33
CA PHE A 22 -21.59 -21.49 -3.38
C PHE A 22 -22.47 -20.25 -3.45
N VAL A 23 -23.74 -20.43 -3.75
CA VAL A 23 -24.79 -19.42 -3.62
C VAL A 23 -25.91 -19.95 -2.75
N PHE A 24 -26.67 -19.06 -2.11
CA PHE A 24 -27.87 -19.44 -1.38
C PHE A 24 -29.11 -18.82 -2.02
N ALA A 25 -30.18 -19.61 -2.12
CA ALA A 25 -31.46 -19.18 -2.64
C ALA A 25 -32.48 -19.06 -1.54
N VAL A 26 -33.37 -18.07 -1.64
CA VAL A 26 -34.42 -17.77 -0.65
C VAL A 26 -35.78 -18.04 -1.28
N ARG A 27 -36.44 -19.11 -0.85
CA ARG A 27 -37.73 -19.56 -1.38
C ARG A 27 -38.81 -18.52 -1.32
N SER A 28 -38.88 -17.76 -0.21
CA SER A 28 -39.93 -16.75 0.01
C SER A 28 -39.83 -15.56 -0.96
N THR A 29 -38.65 -15.30 -1.57
CA THR A 29 -38.43 -14.19 -2.49
C THR A 29 -38.10 -14.62 -3.91
N GLY A 30 -37.80 -15.90 -4.12
CA GLY A 30 -37.39 -16.45 -5.40
C GLY A 30 -36.05 -15.93 -5.90
N VAL A 31 -35.16 -15.49 -4.97
CA VAL A 31 -33.88 -14.86 -5.31
C VAL A 31 -32.73 -15.65 -4.75
N TYR A 32 -31.63 -15.80 -5.51
CA TYR A 32 -30.37 -16.32 -5.00
C TYR A 32 -29.30 -15.25 -4.87
N CYS A 33 -28.43 -15.45 -3.89
CA CYS A 33 -27.45 -14.47 -3.41
C CYS A 33 -26.08 -15.11 -3.17
N ARG A 34 -25.04 -14.27 -3.14
CA ARG A 34 -23.71 -14.63 -2.63
C ARG A 34 -23.72 -14.77 -1.10
N PRO A 35 -22.83 -15.55 -0.47
CA PRO A 35 -22.74 -15.71 0.98
C PRO A 35 -22.65 -14.39 1.74
N ASN A 36 -21.88 -13.43 1.21
CA ASN A 36 -21.62 -12.11 1.78
C ASN A 36 -22.65 -11.03 1.42
N CYS A 37 -23.80 -11.40 0.86
CA CYS A 37 -24.83 -10.44 0.44
C CYS A 37 -25.26 -9.51 1.58
N PRO A 38 -25.24 -8.15 1.37
CA PRO A 38 -25.64 -7.18 2.39
C PRO A 38 -27.17 -7.07 2.60
N ALA A 39 -27.97 -7.87 1.92
CA ALA A 39 -29.42 -7.91 2.10
C ALA A 39 -29.79 -8.39 3.52
N ARG A 40 -31.05 -8.14 3.92
CA ARG A 40 -31.58 -8.68 5.18
C ARG A 40 -31.44 -10.20 5.19
N ARG A 41 -30.92 -10.75 6.29
CA ARG A 41 -30.75 -12.18 6.47
C ARG A 41 -32.10 -12.89 6.41
N PRO A 42 -32.25 -13.93 5.57
CA PRO A 42 -33.47 -14.72 5.53
C PRO A 42 -33.58 -15.66 6.74
N ARG A 43 -34.77 -16.23 6.98
CA ARG A 43 -34.92 -17.33 7.92
C ARG A 43 -34.31 -18.59 7.36
N ARG A 44 -33.61 -19.39 8.17
CA ARG A 44 -32.92 -20.61 7.76
C ARG A 44 -33.83 -21.60 7.01
N GLU A 45 -35.04 -21.74 7.42
CA GLU A 45 -36.07 -22.62 6.84
C GLU A 45 -36.42 -22.31 5.38
N ASN A 46 -36.17 -21.04 4.94
CA ASN A 46 -36.42 -20.59 3.58
C ASN A 46 -35.17 -20.64 2.67
N VAL A 47 -34.01 -21.13 3.16
CA VAL A 47 -32.75 -21.11 2.45
C VAL A 47 -32.39 -22.49 1.92
N SER A 48 -32.02 -22.52 0.64
CA SER A 48 -31.40 -23.67 -0.01
C SER A 48 -30.03 -23.25 -0.58
N PHE A 49 -29.06 -24.17 -0.59
CA PHE A 49 -27.71 -23.92 -1.09
C PHE A 49 -27.47 -24.61 -2.42
N TYR A 50 -26.76 -23.93 -3.32
CA TYR A 50 -26.40 -24.40 -4.65
C TYR A 50 -24.91 -24.20 -4.86
N ILE A 51 -24.29 -25.09 -5.63
CA ILE A 51 -22.85 -25.09 -5.88
C ILE A 51 -22.41 -23.81 -6.62
N ASP A 52 -23.28 -23.32 -7.50
CA ASP A 52 -23.04 -22.13 -8.33
C ASP A 52 -24.36 -21.40 -8.68
N ALA A 53 -24.22 -20.30 -9.38
CA ALA A 53 -25.31 -19.46 -9.86
C ALA A 53 -26.21 -20.18 -10.87
N ASP A 54 -25.63 -21.04 -11.72
CA ASP A 54 -26.33 -21.74 -12.79
C ASP A 54 -27.25 -22.82 -12.23
N ALA A 55 -26.79 -23.56 -11.24
CA ALA A 55 -27.61 -24.53 -10.51
C ALA A 55 -28.81 -23.86 -9.80
N ALA A 56 -28.61 -22.68 -9.21
CA ALA A 56 -29.69 -21.92 -8.59
C ALA A 56 -30.68 -21.37 -9.62
N ALA A 57 -30.19 -20.90 -10.78
CA ALA A 57 -31.01 -20.42 -11.89
C ALA A 57 -31.85 -21.58 -12.50
N ALA A 58 -31.23 -22.75 -12.70
CA ALA A 58 -31.91 -23.95 -13.18
C ALA A 58 -33.02 -24.42 -12.23
N ALA A 59 -32.86 -24.18 -10.92
CA ALA A 59 -33.88 -24.42 -9.91
C ALA A 59 -34.99 -23.33 -9.85
N GLY A 60 -34.98 -22.36 -10.79
CA GLY A 60 -36.03 -21.35 -10.96
C GLY A 60 -35.84 -20.08 -10.12
N PHE A 61 -34.69 -19.89 -9.47
CA PHE A 61 -34.39 -18.66 -8.74
C PHE A 61 -33.77 -17.61 -9.66
N ARG A 62 -34.03 -16.33 -9.38
CA ARG A 62 -33.45 -15.21 -10.10
C ARG A 62 -32.26 -14.59 -9.33
N PRO A 63 -31.28 -13.98 -10.03
CA PRO A 63 -30.13 -13.37 -9.36
C PRO A 63 -30.52 -12.14 -8.55
N CYS A 64 -29.87 -11.99 -7.40
CA CYS A 64 -30.00 -10.80 -6.57
C CYS A 64 -29.34 -9.59 -7.23
N LYS A 65 -30.11 -8.51 -7.45
CA LYS A 65 -29.60 -7.25 -8.01
C LYS A 65 -28.61 -6.52 -7.08
N ARG A 66 -28.59 -6.84 -5.79
CA ARG A 66 -27.75 -6.17 -4.81
C ARG A 66 -26.32 -6.74 -4.75
N CYS A 67 -26.17 -8.05 -4.85
CA CYS A 67 -24.88 -8.72 -4.80
C CYS A 67 -24.40 -9.28 -6.14
N SER A 68 -25.22 -9.21 -7.21
CA SER A 68 -24.88 -9.63 -8.59
C SER A 68 -24.17 -10.99 -8.65
N PRO A 69 -24.81 -12.09 -8.24
CA PRO A 69 -24.14 -13.39 -8.06
C PRO A 69 -23.65 -14.02 -9.37
N GLN A 70 -24.12 -13.57 -10.53
CA GLN A 70 -23.70 -14.04 -11.87
C GLN A 70 -22.56 -13.21 -12.48
N GLY A 71 -22.21 -12.07 -11.90
CA GLY A 71 -21.19 -11.16 -12.43
C GLY A 71 -20.15 -10.78 -11.39
N GLN A 72 -19.42 -9.72 -11.66
CA GLN A 72 -18.53 -9.14 -10.67
C GLN A 72 -19.31 -8.67 -9.44
N SER A 73 -18.82 -9.01 -8.27
CA SER A 73 -19.39 -8.50 -7.01
C SER A 73 -19.22 -6.97 -6.92
N PRO A 74 -20.09 -6.28 -6.17
CA PRO A 74 -19.89 -4.85 -5.92
C PRO A 74 -18.53 -4.52 -5.31
N ALA A 75 -17.92 -5.45 -4.56
CA ALA A 75 -16.58 -5.29 -4.02
C ALA A 75 -15.51 -5.34 -5.13
N GLU A 76 -15.58 -6.33 -6.03
CA GLU A 76 -14.66 -6.43 -7.18
C GLU A 76 -14.79 -5.25 -8.14
N GLN A 77 -16.02 -4.76 -8.37
CA GLN A 77 -16.26 -3.56 -9.16
C GLN A 77 -15.61 -2.33 -8.50
N LEU A 78 -15.76 -2.19 -7.19
CA LEU A 78 -15.15 -1.09 -6.45
C LEU A 78 -13.62 -1.18 -6.46
N ASP A 79 -13.06 -2.39 -6.40
CA ASP A 79 -11.62 -2.63 -6.50
C ASP A 79 -11.08 -2.23 -7.87
N ALA A 80 -11.76 -2.61 -8.94
CA ALA A 80 -11.41 -2.19 -10.31
C ALA A 80 -11.44 -0.66 -10.45
N LEU A 81 -12.42 0.03 -9.85
CA LEU A 81 -12.50 1.50 -9.85
C LEU A 81 -11.34 2.12 -9.06
N VAL A 82 -10.92 1.52 -7.94
CA VAL A 82 -9.76 2.02 -7.18
C VAL A 82 -8.47 1.82 -7.97
N VAL A 83 -8.30 0.69 -8.67
CA VAL A 83 -7.14 0.45 -9.56
C VAL A 83 -7.11 1.52 -10.66
N ALA A 84 -8.22 1.75 -11.35
CA ALA A 84 -8.32 2.81 -12.36
C ALA A 84 -8.01 4.21 -11.79
N ALA A 85 -8.42 4.50 -10.55
CA ALA A 85 -8.07 5.74 -9.88
C ALA A 85 -6.55 5.86 -9.62
N CYS A 86 -5.89 4.76 -9.23
CA CYS A 86 -4.42 4.73 -9.06
C CYS A 86 -3.70 4.98 -10.38
N GLU A 87 -4.16 4.37 -11.48
CA GLU A 87 -3.60 4.57 -12.81
C GLU A 87 -3.77 6.02 -13.30
N LEU A 88 -4.95 6.60 -13.14
CA LEU A 88 -5.20 8.00 -13.47
C LEU A 88 -4.29 8.95 -12.68
N LEU A 89 -4.08 8.70 -11.38
CA LEU A 89 -3.19 9.52 -10.55
C LEU A 89 -1.71 9.34 -10.91
N SER A 90 -1.31 8.16 -11.38
CA SER A 90 0.07 7.87 -11.75
C SER A 90 0.44 8.43 -13.13
N ASN A 91 -0.51 8.41 -14.08
CA ASN A 91 -0.28 8.76 -15.48
C ASN A 91 -0.67 10.22 -15.82
N SER A 92 -1.33 10.93 -14.89
CA SER A 92 -1.72 12.31 -15.14
C SER A 92 -0.51 13.26 -15.12
N GLU A 93 -0.29 13.98 -16.22
CA GLU A 93 0.71 15.05 -16.31
C GLU A 93 0.38 16.22 -15.38
N GLN A 94 -0.91 16.55 -15.27
CA GLN A 94 -1.40 17.60 -14.38
C GLN A 94 -2.03 17.02 -13.11
N PRO A 95 -1.88 17.70 -11.96
CA PRO A 95 -2.49 17.28 -10.71
C PRO A 95 -4.01 17.24 -10.80
N LEU A 96 -4.62 16.07 -10.65
CA LEU A 96 -6.06 15.93 -10.56
C LEU A 96 -6.54 16.34 -9.16
N THR A 97 -7.59 17.16 -9.11
CA THR A 97 -8.33 17.38 -7.87
C THR A 97 -9.14 16.13 -7.51
N LEU A 98 -9.49 15.99 -6.22
CA LEU A 98 -10.33 14.88 -5.78
C LEU A 98 -11.68 14.86 -6.50
N ALA A 99 -12.27 16.02 -6.76
CA ALA A 99 -13.53 16.14 -7.48
C ALA A 99 -13.42 15.65 -8.94
N GLN A 100 -12.35 16.03 -9.64
CA GLN A 100 -12.09 15.56 -11.00
C GLN A 100 -11.84 14.06 -11.07
N LEU A 101 -11.06 13.52 -10.13
CA LEU A 101 -10.83 12.09 -10.03
C LEU A 101 -12.13 11.33 -9.78
N ALA A 102 -12.92 11.77 -8.81
CA ALA A 102 -14.21 11.17 -8.47
C ALA A 102 -15.18 11.17 -9.65
N ALA A 103 -15.27 12.28 -10.38
CA ALA A 103 -16.09 12.40 -11.58
C ALA A 103 -15.66 11.43 -12.70
N ARG A 104 -14.35 11.27 -12.93
CA ARG A 104 -13.82 10.32 -13.93
C ARG A 104 -14.07 8.86 -13.58
N ILE A 105 -14.07 8.55 -12.30
CA ILE A 105 -14.29 7.18 -11.77
C ILE A 105 -15.80 6.88 -11.61
N GLY A 106 -16.66 7.88 -11.65
CA GLY A 106 -18.11 7.71 -11.45
C GLY A 106 -18.52 7.52 -9.98
N LEU A 107 -17.71 7.97 -9.02
CA LEU A 107 -17.98 7.91 -7.59
C LEU A 107 -18.12 9.31 -6.98
N SER A 108 -18.81 9.43 -5.84
CA SER A 108 -18.71 10.64 -5.04
C SER A 108 -17.33 10.76 -4.40
N ALA A 109 -16.84 11.99 -4.17
CA ALA A 109 -15.52 12.25 -3.58
C ALA A 109 -15.33 11.55 -2.21
N SER A 110 -16.37 11.51 -1.38
CA SER A 110 -16.34 10.85 -0.07
C SER A 110 -16.30 9.31 -0.20
N HIS A 111 -17.05 8.73 -1.14
CA HIS A 111 -17.03 7.30 -1.41
C HIS A 111 -15.67 6.88 -1.97
N LEU A 112 -15.14 7.59 -2.97
CA LEU A 112 -13.82 7.33 -3.52
C LEU A 112 -12.74 7.40 -2.42
N THR A 113 -12.73 8.42 -1.58
CA THR A 113 -11.72 8.56 -0.51
C THR A 113 -11.75 7.38 0.46
N ARG A 114 -12.94 6.94 0.88
CA ARG A 114 -13.09 5.78 1.79
C ARG A 114 -12.65 4.48 1.12
N ALA A 115 -13.13 4.22 -0.10
CA ALA A 115 -12.78 3.03 -0.86
C ALA A 115 -11.27 2.98 -1.15
N PHE A 116 -10.70 4.08 -1.63
CA PHE A 116 -9.28 4.20 -1.93
C PHE A 116 -8.43 3.95 -0.68
N LYS A 117 -8.78 4.58 0.47
CA LYS A 117 -8.07 4.36 1.73
C LYS A 117 -8.20 2.92 2.24
N ALA A 118 -9.38 2.32 2.13
CA ALA A 118 -9.61 0.94 2.56
C ALA A 118 -8.78 -0.07 1.77
N ARG A 119 -8.53 0.19 0.46
CA ARG A 119 -7.79 -0.72 -0.43
C ARG A 119 -6.29 -0.43 -0.50
N THR A 120 -5.90 0.84 -0.48
CA THR A 120 -4.49 1.25 -0.64
C THR A 120 -3.82 1.66 0.68
N GLY A 121 -4.57 1.79 1.77
CA GLY A 121 -4.08 2.34 3.04
C GLY A 121 -3.84 3.86 3.01
N LEU A 122 -3.87 4.50 1.83
CA LEU A 122 -3.59 5.91 1.62
C LEU A 122 -4.82 6.66 1.11
N THR A 123 -4.92 7.94 1.40
CA THR A 123 -5.87 8.80 0.69
C THR A 123 -5.36 9.12 -0.72
N PRO A 124 -6.21 9.48 -1.70
CA PRO A 124 -5.76 9.91 -3.03
C PRO A 124 -4.72 11.03 -2.98
N LYS A 125 -4.88 11.99 -2.07
CA LYS A 125 -3.91 13.07 -1.85
C LYS A 125 -2.55 12.56 -1.36
N ALA A 126 -2.55 11.64 -0.40
CA ALA A 126 -1.31 11.04 0.13
C ALA A 126 -0.62 10.17 -0.94
N TRP A 127 -1.38 9.44 -1.74
CA TRP A 127 -0.89 8.68 -2.89
C TRP A 127 -0.16 9.59 -3.90
N THR A 128 -0.81 10.68 -4.34
CA THR A 128 -0.20 11.65 -5.26
C THR A 128 1.06 12.28 -4.67
N ALA A 129 1.04 12.63 -3.38
CA ALA A 129 2.22 13.19 -2.71
C ALA A 129 3.39 12.19 -2.68
N ALA A 130 3.11 10.90 -2.41
CA ALA A 130 4.11 9.85 -2.44
C ALA A 130 4.69 9.63 -3.85
N GLN A 131 3.85 9.64 -4.88
CA GLN A 131 4.30 9.53 -6.27
C GLN A 131 5.20 10.70 -6.69
N ARG A 132 4.81 11.94 -6.36
CA ARG A 132 5.65 13.12 -6.64
C ARG A 132 7.01 13.02 -5.93
N ARG A 133 7.00 12.57 -4.70
CA ARG A 133 8.24 12.38 -3.94
C ARG A 133 9.13 11.32 -4.61
N ALA A 134 8.58 10.19 -5.02
CA ALA A 134 9.33 9.15 -5.72
C ALA A 134 9.95 9.67 -7.03
N ARG A 135 9.18 10.41 -7.83
CA ARG A 135 9.70 11.06 -9.07
C ARG A 135 10.82 12.04 -8.77
N LEU A 136 10.66 12.87 -7.73
CA LEU A 136 11.71 13.80 -7.31
C LEU A 136 13.00 13.08 -6.94
N GLU A 137 12.92 12.02 -6.13
CA GLU A 137 14.09 11.25 -5.72
C GLU A 137 14.84 10.62 -6.91
N GLN A 138 14.09 10.16 -7.91
CA GLN A 138 14.68 9.62 -9.15
C GLN A 138 15.35 10.68 -10.01
N GLN A 139 14.82 11.90 -10.05
CA GLN A 139 15.29 12.98 -10.90
C GLN A 139 16.40 13.82 -10.27
N LEU A 140 16.43 13.92 -8.93
CA LEU A 140 17.41 14.75 -8.23
C LEU A 140 18.86 14.51 -8.62
N PRO A 141 19.35 13.25 -8.85
CA PRO A 141 20.75 13.02 -9.20
C PRO A 141 21.16 13.55 -10.58
N THR A 142 20.21 13.59 -11.52
CA THR A 142 20.48 13.93 -12.94
C THR A 142 20.03 15.34 -13.33
N ALA A 143 19.24 16.02 -12.48
CA ALA A 143 18.70 17.34 -12.78
C ALA A 143 19.76 18.44 -12.65
N ASP A 144 19.65 19.48 -13.47
CA ASP A 144 20.54 20.64 -13.45
C ASP A 144 20.40 21.42 -12.13
N SER A 145 19.22 21.47 -11.56
CA SER A 145 18.95 22.11 -10.28
C SER A 145 17.88 21.39 -9.45
N VAL A 146 17.82 21.69 -8.14
CA VAL A 146 16.74 21.21 -7.27
C VAL A 146 15.38 21.75 -7.73
N LEU A 147 15.35 22.96 -8.28
CA LEU A 147 14.13 23.57 -8.80
C LEU A 147 13.63 22.81 -10.03
N ASP A 148 14.52 22.50 -10.95
CA ASP A 148 14.20 21.74 -12.15
C ASP A 148 13.64 20.35 -11.81
N ALA A 149 14.34 19.61 -10.94
CA ALA A 149 13.84 18.33 -10.44
C ALA A 149 12.46 18.45 -9.76
N ALA A 150 12.23 19.52 -8.99
CA ALA A 150 10.97 19.76 -8.32
C ALA A 150 9.83 20.02 -9.34
N LEU A 151 10.06 20.88 -10.32
CA LEU A 151 9.07 21.21 -11.36
C LEU A 151 8.73 19.95 -12.19
N SER A 152 9.75 19.20 -12.62
CA SER A 152 9.58 17.97 -13.39
C SER A 152 8.87 16.87 -12.57
N ALA A 153 9.03 16.85 -11.25
CA ALA A 153 8.30 15.94 -10.36
C ALA A 153 6.85 16.40 -10.05
N GLY A 154 6.44 17.58 -10.57
CA GLY A 154 5.08 18.12 -10.39
C GLY A 154 4.89 18.95 -9.12
N TYR A 155 5.95 19.53 -8.56
CA TYR A 155 5.87 20.53 -7.50
C TYR A 155 5.79 21.93 -8.12
N SER A 156 5.10 22.86 -7.47
CA SER A 156 5.03 24.26 -7.88
C SER A 156 6.27 25.09 -7.49
N GLY A 157 7.24 24.47 -6.82
CA GLY A 157 8.49 25.07 -6.38
C GLY A 157 9.16 24.27 -5.27
N THR A 158 10.29 24.78 -4.78
CA THR A 158 11.14 24.03 -3.81
C THR A 158 10.70 24.17 -2.36
N ARG A 159 9.86 25.17 -2.01
CA ARG A 159 9.47 25.47 -0.62
C ARG A 159 8.92 24.23 0.11
N ALA A 160 8.03 23.48 -0.53
CA ALA A 160 7.42 22.28 0.06
C ALA A 160 8.44 21.16 0.37
N LEU A 161 9.57 21.13 -0.35
CA LEU A 161 10.62 20.13 -0.17
C LEU A 161 11.41 20.34 1.14
N TYR A 162 11.58 21.60 1.54
CA TYR A 162 12.35 21.97 2.73
C TYR A 162 11.49 22.06 4.01
N GLN A 163 10.17 21.95 3.89
CA GLN A 163 9.26 21.93 5.03
C GLN A 163 9.20 20.57 5.75
N GLN A 164 9.63 19.51 5.09
CA GLN A 164 9.65 18.17 5.71
C GLN A 164 11.02 17.91 6.34
N PRO A 165 11.08 17.46 7.60
CA PRO A 165 12.33 17.05 8.22
C PRO A 165 12.86 15.82 7.50
N THR A 166 13.98 15.96 6.81
CA THR A 166 14.68 14.85 6.15
C THR A 166 16.15 14.88 6.57
N PRO A 167 16.83 13.73 6.76
CA PRO A 167 18.24 13.67 7.13
C PRO A 167 19.13 14.36 6.11
N LEU A 168 18.83 14.21 4.82
CA LEU A 168 19.52 14.89 3.73
C LEU A 168 18.58 15.88 3.05
N SER A 169 19.04 17.12 2.86
CA SER A 169 18.29 18.12 2.09
C SER A 169 18.20 17.71 0.60
N PRO A 170 17.20 18.23 -0.16
CA PRO A 170 17.12 17.98 -1.59
C PRO A 170 18.41 18.32 -2.35
N ALA A 171 19.09 19.40 -1.95
CA ALA A 171 20.37 19.79 -2.56
C ALA A 171 21.49 18.77 -2.29
N GLN A 172 21.59 18.23 -1.07
CA GLN A 172 22.54 17.18 -0.71
C GLN A 172 22.23 15.86 -1.45
N ARG A 173 20.94 15.53 -1.61
CA ARG A 173 20.52 14.35 -2.39
C ARG A 173 20.84 14.48 -3.87
N ARG A 174 20.65 15.67 -4.46
CA ARG A 174 21.04 15.94 -5.85
C ARG A 174 22.53 15.73 -6.07
N LYS A 175 23.35 16.13 -5.11
CA LYS A 175 24.82 15.91 -5.14
C LYS A 175 25.20 14.49 -4.73
N GLN A 176 24.24 13.56 -4.64
CA GLN A 176 24.48 12.17 -4.20
C GLN A 176 25.23 12.10 -2.86
N ALA A 177 24.88 13.02 -1.96
CA ALA A 177 25.55 13.23 -0.68
C ALA A 177 27.04 13.58 -0.76
N ALA A 178 27.48 14.31 -1.81
CA ALA A 178 28.86 14.76 -1.94
C ALA A 178 29.30 15.55 -0.69
N GLY A 179 30.42 15.13 -0.08
CA GLY A 179 30.94 15.70 1.17
C GLY A 179 30.23 15.25 2.44
N GLU A 180 29.24 14.36 2.35
CA GLU A 180 28.61 13.75 3.53
C GLU A 180 29.35 12.48 3.92
N GLN A 181 29.53 12.28 5.22
CA GLN A 181 29.98 11.00 5.78
C GLN A 181 28.74 10.21 6.20
N LEU A 182 28.54 9.06 5.60
CA LEU A 182 27.50 8.13 5.98
C LEU A 182 28.10 6.94 6.72
N ARG A 183 27.59 6.70 7.92
CA ARG A 183 27.95 5.52 8.72
C ARG A 183 26.94 4.42 8.41
N TYR A 184 27.41 3.20 8.29
CA TYR A 184 26.52 2.06 8.08
C TYR A 184 26.97 0.85 8.90
N SER A 185 26.02 -0.03 9.18
CA SER A 185 26.27 -1.35 9.79
C SER A 185 25.36 -2.38 9.12
N ILE A 186 25.82 -3.62 9.05
CA ILE A 186 25.12 -4.75 8.46
C ILE A 186 25.01 -5.87 9.48
N ALA A 187 23.80 -6.43 9.63
CA ALA A 187 23.57 -7.58 10.52
C ALA A 187 22.67 -8.62 9.85
N PRO A 188 22.80 -9.91 10.22
CA PRO A 188 21.87 -10.95 9.80
C PRO A 188 20.49 -10.71 10.41
N CYS A 189 19.43 -10.97 9.63
CA CYS A 189 18.03 -10.88 10.03
C CYS A 189 17.20 -12.03 9.44
N PRO A 190 15.94 -12.22 9.86
CA PRO A 190 15.08 -13.28 9.29
C PRO A 190 14.85 -13.19 7.78
N LEU A 191 15.11 -12.01 7.18
CA LEU A 191 14.97 -11.73 5.74
C LEU A 191 16.33 -11.72 5.01
N GLY A 192 17.35 -12.43 5.51
CA GLY A 192 18.72 -12.42 4.98
C GLY A 192 19.61 -11.47 5.79
N HIS A 193 19.97 -10.32 5.24
CA HIS A 193 20.78 -9.30 5.90
C HIS A 193 20.05 -7.96 5.88
N LEU A 194 20.29 -7.17 6.92
CA LEU A 194 19.81 -5.79 7.07
C LEU A 194 21.02 -4.85 7.08
N LEU A 195 21.01 -3.87 6.18
CA LEU A 195 21.92 -2.73 6.23
C LEU A 195 21.16 -1.52 6.74
N LEU A 196 21.72 -0.87 7.77
CA LEU A 196 21.26 0.42 8.29
C LEU A 196 22.34 1.46 8.04
N ALA A 197 21.98 2.57 7.39
CA ALA A 197 22.89 3.69 7.17
C ALA A 197 22.32 4.99 7.78
N SER A 198 23.22 5.80 8.35
CA SER A 198 22.91 7.06 9.00
C SER A 198 23.85 8.18 8.58
N SER A 199 23.30 9.38 8.40
CA SER A 199 24.01 10.64 8.32
C SER A 199 24.15 11.27 9.71
N ALA A 200 24.79 12.43 9.81
CA ALA A 200 24.82 13.23 11.03
C ALA A 200 23.41 13.64 11.55
N LYS A 201 22.38 13.56 10.71
CA LYS A 201 21.00 13.99 11.01
C LYS A 201 20.04 12.83 11.30
N GLY A 202 20.46 11.58 11.11
CA GLY A 202 19.62 10.40 11.36
C GLY A 202 19.73 9.34 10.29
N ILE A 203 18.88 8.29 10.39
CA ILE A 203 18.87 7.14 9.51
C ILE A 203 18.43 7.57 8.09
N CYS A 204 19.30 7.34 7.11
CA CYS A 204 19.10 7.73 5.71
C CYS A 204 18.82 6.55 4.77
N ALA A 205 19.18 5.32 5.16
CA ALA A 205 18.85 4.11 4.41
C ALA A 205 18.64 2.91 5.32
N LEU A 206 17.73 2.04 4.92
CA LEU A 206 17.47 0.73 5.47
C LEU A 206 17.27 -0.21 4.27
N LEU A 207 18.16 -1.18 4.10
CA LEU A 207 18.17 -2.09 2.96
C LEU A 207 18.14 -3.52 3.45
N PHE A 208 17.44 -4.39 2.69
CA PHE A 208 17.39 -5.83 2.95
C PHE A 208 17.91 -6.58 1.73
N GLY A 209 18.62 -7.67 1.95
CA GLY A 209 19.15 -8.50 0.87
C GLY A 209 19.86 -9.76 1.37
N ASP A 210 20.17 -10.64 0.44
CA ASP A 210 20.71 -11.95 0.78
C ASP A 210 22.23 -11.91 1.09
N ALA A 211 22.95 -10.91 0.57
CA ALA A 211 24.40 -10.81 0.71
C ALA A 211 24.85 -9.42 1.18
N PRO A 212 25.76 -9.32 2.18
CA PRO A 212 26.30 -8.05 2.68
C PRO A 212 26.94 -7.19 1.60
N ASP A 213 27.65 -7.79 0.66
CA ASP A 213 28.35 -7.07 -0.42
C ASP A 213 27.38 -6.45 -1.42
N ALA A 214 26.26 -7.12 -1.72
CA ALA A 214 25.20 -6.58 -2.56
C ALA A 214 24.57 -5.34 -1.92
N LEU A 215 24.28 -5.40 -0.62
CA LEU A 215 23.74 -4.27 0.15
C LEU A 215 24.71 -3.08 0.20
N ARG A 216 26.01 -3.35 0.34
CA ARG A 216 27.04 -2.31 0.29
C ARG A 216 27.11 -1.68 -1.09
N GLY A 217 27.05 -2.47 -2.16
CA GLY A 217 27.02 -2.01 -3.54
C GLY A 217 25.79 -1.12 -3.81
N GLU A 218 24.61 -1.52 -3.33
CA GLU A 218 23.38 -0.73 -3.45
C GLU A 218 23.49 0.61 -2.70
N LEU A 219 24.04 0.59 -1.46
CA LEU A 219 24.26 1.81 -0.69
C LEU A 219 25.23 2.76 -1.45
N GLN A 220 26.32 2.21 -1.99
CA GLN A 220 27.30 2.98 -2.76
C GLN A 220 26.69 3.60 -4.02
N GLN A 221 25.86 2.85 -4.75
CA GLN A 221 25.15 3.39 -5.93
C GLN A 221 24.18 4.51 -5.55
N ARG A 222 23.47 4.33 -4.45
CA ARG A 222 22.47 5.31 -3.97
C ARG A 222 23.10 6.62 -3.47
N PHE A 223 24.33 6.55 -2.94
CA PHE A 223 25.07 7.67 -2.38
C PHE A 223 26.48 7.72 -2.95
N ALA A 224 26.57 7.72 -4.28
CA ALA A 224 27.83 7.53 -5.01
C ALA A 224 28.93 8.56 -4.66
N ALA A 225 28.54 9.75 -4.21
CA ALA A 225 29.48 10.83 -3.85
C ALA A 225 29.69 10.99 -2.33
N ALA A 226 29.11 10.10 -1.51
CA ALA A 226 29.30 10.11 -0.05
C ALA A 226 30.52 9.26 0.36
N GLU A 227 31.15 9.64 1.46
CA GLU A 227 32.12 8.79 2.12
C GLU A 227 31.39 7.78 3.02
N LEU A 228 31.49 6.49 2.69
CA LEU A 228 30.86 5.42 3.45
C LEU A 228 31.83 4.86 4.50
N ARG A 229 31.42 4.84 5.77
CA ARG A 229 32.19 4.26 6.87
C ARG A 229 31.39 3.21 7.61
N VAL A 230 32.00 2.08 7.88
CA VAL A 230 31.44 1.07 8.79
C VAL A 230 31.47 1.62 10.22
N ASP A 231 30.35 1.52 10.93
CA ASP A 231 30.21 1.93 12.32
C ASP A 231 29.27 1.00 13.09
N ASP A 232 29.75 -0.19 13.38
CA ASP A 232 28.99 -1.21 14.09
C ASP A 232 28.68 -0.83 15.54
N THR A 233 29.57 -0.03 16.16
CA THR A 233 29.42 0.40 17.55
C THR A 233 28.39 1.56 17.64
N GLY A 234 28.53 2.58 16.81
CA GLY A 234 27.69 3.76 16.87
C GLY A 234 26.24 3.50 16.38
N LEU A 235 26.05 2.53 15.49
CA LEU A 235 24.75 2.16 14.98
C LEU A 235 24.17 0.89 15.65
N GLY A 236 24.91 0.25 16.52
CA GLY A 236 24.54 -1.03 17.13
C GLY A 236 23.19 -0.99 17.89
N GLU A 237 22.90 0.09 18.59
CA GLU A 237 21.61 0.27 19.29
C GLU A 237 20.44 0.41 18.31
N ALA A 238 20.58 1.28 17.32
CA ALA A 238 19.55 1.48 16.29
C ALA A 238 19.29 0.19 15.50
N LEU A 239 20.36 -0.53 15.16
CA LEU A 239 20.28 -1.81 14.47
C LEU A 239 19.55 -2.86 15.31
N ARG A 240 19.87 -2.99 16.60
CA ARG A 240 19.17 -3.89 17.52
C ARG A 240 17.69 -3.56 17.64
N GLN A 241 17.32 -2.30 17.72
CA GLN A 241 15.92 -1.88 17.78
C GLN A 241 15.16 -2.29 16.53
N VAL A 242 15.73 -2.08 15.34
CA VAL A 242 15.12 -2.53 14.08
C VAL A 242 15.00 -4.05 14.03
N LEU A 243 16.05 -4.79 14.41
CA LEU A 243 16.01 -6.26 14.44
C LEU A 243 15.00 -6.81 15.45
N THR A 244 14.86 -6.16 16.60
CA THR A 244 13.85 -6.53 17.61
C THR A 244 12.44 -6.30 17.05
N GLN A 245 12.20 -5.18 16.38
CA GLN A 245 10.91 -4.88 15.76
C GLN A 245 10.55 -5.86 14.63
N LEU A 246 11.54 -6.34 13.87
CA LEU A 246 11.31 -7.38 12.86
C LEU A 246 10.90 -8.74 13.48
N ARG A 247 11.34 -9.02 14.70
CA ARG A 247 11.00 -10.24 15.44
C ARG A 247 9.71 -10.11 16.26
N GLU A 248 9.49 -8.91 16.80
CA GLU A 248 8.37 -8.58 17.68
C GLU A 248 7.65 -7.32 17.14
N PRO A 249 6.82 -7.42 16.10
CA PRO A 249 6.20 -6.27 15.41
C PRO A 249 5.36 -5.38 16.32
N GLN A 250 4.85 -5.92 17.43
CA GLN A 250 4.00 -5.19 18.38
C GLN A 250 4.77 -4.19 19.27
N ARG A 251 6.09 -4.20 19.22
CA ARG A 251 6.93 -3.30 20.02
C ARG A 251 7.19 -2.02 19.22
N ALA A 252 6.49 -0.94 19.56
CA ALA A 252 6.72 0.37 18.93
C ALA A 252 8.15 0.86 19.16
N THR A 253 8.90 1.11 18.08
CA THR A 253 10.21 1.76 18.14
C THR A 253 10.10 3.22 17.72
N GLN A 254 10.71 4.11 18.50
CA GLN A 254 10.76 5.56 18.23
C GLN A 254 12.03 5.96 17.44
N LEU A 255 12.45 5.14 16.49
CA LEU A 255 13.56 5.53 15.61
C LEU A 255 13.10 6.68 14.70
N PRO A 256 13.86 7.76 14.54
CA PRO A 256 13.58 8.80 13.55
C PRO A 256 13.82 8.23 12.16
N LEU A 257 12.80 7.63 11.58
CA LEU A 257 12.85 7.03 10.26
C LEU A 257 12.49 8.06 9.21
N ASP A 258 13.41 8.39 8.32
CA ASP A 258 13.11 9.06 7.06
C ASP A 258 12.61 8.04 6.05
N ILE A 259 11.29 7.76 6.10
CA ILE A 259 10.66 6.78 5.21
C ILE A 259 10.61 7.36 3.79
N ARG A 260 11.55 6.93 2.95
CA ARG A 260 11.63 7.26 1.53
C ARG A 260 11.11 6.06 0.74
N GLY A 261 10.07 6.27 -0.06
CA GLY A 261 9.57 5.19 -0.88
C GLY A 261 8.35 5.58 -1.70
N THR A 262 8.01 4.68 -2.62
CA THR A 262 6.77 4.73 -3.39
C THR A 262 5.55 4.69 -2.47
N ALA A 263 4.37 5.05 -2.99
CA ALA A 263 3.13 4.93 -2.23
C ALA A 263 2.92 3.51 -1.65
N PHE A 264 3.31 2.49 -2.39
CA PHE A 264 3.26 1.10 -1.94
C PHE A 264 4.20 0.84 -0.75
N GLN A 265 5.45 1.28 -0.82
CA GLN A 265 6.41 1.13 0.28
C GLN A 265 5.94 1.87 1.55
N GLN A 266 5.37 3.07 1.42
CA GLN A 266 4.78 3.80 2.56
C GLN A 266 3.59 3.05 3.16
N GLN A 267 2.80 2.36 2.36
CA GLN A 267 1.70 1.52 2.83
C GLN A 267 2.23 0.32 3.63
N VAL A 268 3.22 -0.39 3.10
CA VAL A 268 3.86 -1.53 3.78
C VAL A 268 4.43 -1.09 5.13
N TRP A 269 5.17 0.03 5.18
CA TRP A 269 5.70 0.56 6.42
C TRP A 269 4.63 0.93 7.45
N ARG A 270 3.53 1.56 7.00
CA ARG A 270 2.41 1.87 7.91
C ARG A 270 1.69 0.63 8.41
N ALA A 271 1.51 -0.38 7.56
CA ALA A 271 0.94 -1.66 7.97
C ALA A 271 1.83 -2.36 8.99
N LEU A 272 3.15 -2.36 8.79
CA LEU A 272 4.12 -2.91 9.75
C LEU A 272 4.15 -2.17 11.09
N GLN A 273 3.82 -0.87 11.11
CA GLN A 273 3.70 -0.10 12.37
C GLN A 273 2.39 -0.35 13.13
N GLN A 274 1.40 -1.00 12.52
CA GLN A 274 0.07 -1.28 13.12
C GLN A 274 -0.08 -2.73 13.57
N ILE A 275 0.89 -3.59 13.24
CA ILE A 275 0.98 -4.97 13.70
C ILE A 275 1.76 -5.02 15.02
#